data_a1c0c06a641e415eaa3a77148c7f111a
#
_entry.id   a1c0c06a641e415eaa3a77148c7f111a
#
_cell.length_a   1.000
_cell.length_b   1.000
_cell.length_c   1.000
_cell.angle_alpha   90.00
_cell.angle_beta   90.00
_cell.angle_gamma   90.00
#
_symmetry.space_group_name_H-M   'P 1'
#
loop_
_entity.id
_entity.type
_entity.pdbx_description
1 polymer ?
#
loop_
_entity_poly.entity_id
_entity_poly.type
_entity_poly.pdbx_seq_one_letter_code
_entity_poly.pdbx_strand_id
1 'polypeptide(L)'
;MRMRKHFATGAAMAAAATMVLTACGGGSSTSPSTSSGSSDSGAPKGTINVGSAYETTDYSPITTSALGMGANWQVLEGLYRFDMSDYSVSPALAAGDPVKVSDTEYEIALRDGAKFSDGTDVKAADVVSSYERTTGDKSIFRQFFTFVDSVSAKDDKTVTVKLKYPFSNLKERFVNVHVVPSSMSEDALKAKPVGTGPYKYEAISATEITAVPNEHYNGKTPAKAATLKWSALKDDAARLSAALGGS
;
A
#
# COMPACT_ATOMS: atom_id res chain seq x y z
N MET A 1 1.14 39.65 45.51
CA MET A 1 2.38 40.07 46.19
C MET A 1 3.41 40.30 45.13
N ARG A 2 3.87 41.56 44.99
CA ARG A 2 4.85 42.07 44.02
C ARG A 2 6.24 41.71 44.45
N MET A 3 7.20 41.49 43.46
CA MET A 3 8.55 42.03 43.39
C MET A 3 9.20 41.40 42.15
N ARG A 4 9.52 42.03 41.11
CA ARG A 4 10.33 43.14 40.63
C ARG A 4 11.88 42.98 40.84
N LYS A 5 12.55 42.90 39.67
CA LYS A 5 13.86 43.52 39.26
C LYS A 5 15.14 42.83 39.75
N HIS A 6 16.24 42.69 39.01
CA HIS A 6 16.99 43.71 38.28
C HIS A 6 17.93 43.13 37.22
N PHE A 7 18.21 43.94 36.22
CA PHE A 7 19.25 44.01 35.24
C PHE A 7 20.68 43.78 35.75
N ALA A 8 21.57 43.25 34.87
CA ALA A 8 22.91 43.80 34.66
C ALA A 8 23.48 43.39 33.33
N THR A 9 23.82 44.38 32.55
CA THR A 9 24.59 44.45 31.33
C THR A 9 26.04 44.25 31.59
N GLY A 10 26.77 43.60 30.65
CA GLY A 10 28.23 43.56 30.66
C GLY A 10 28.76 43.21 29.28
N ALA A 11 29.11 44.24 28.53
CA ALA A 11 29.87 44.14 27.28
C ALA A 11 31.38 44.18 27.59
N ALA A 12 32.18 43.36 26.93
CA ALA A 12 33.59 43.62 26.76
C ALA A 12 34.12 43.00 25.46
N MET A 13 34.83 43.85 24.74
CA MET A 13 35.45 43.70 23.42
C MET A 13 36.75 42.87 23.41
N ALA A 14 36.99 42.37 22.20
CA ALA A 14 38.28 42.37 21.45
C ALA A 14 39.34 41.34 21.84
N ALA A 15 39.78 40.51 20.88
CA ALA A 15 41.02 40.78 20.15
C ALA A 15 41.26 39.68 19.09
N ALA A 16 41.62 40.14 17.91
CA ALA A 16 42.03 39.35 16.75
C ALA A 16 43.40 38.72 16.98
N ALA A 17 43.58 37.48 16.50
CA ALA A 17 44.90 36.94 16.16
C ALA A 17 44.77 36.06 14.91
N THR A 18 45.18 36.63 13.79
CA THR A 18 45.46 35.95 12.53
C THR A 18 46.68 35.09 12.64
N MET A 19 46.58 33.79 12.42
CA MET A 19 47.72 32.94 12.04
C MET A 19 47.37 32.26 10.69
N VAL A 20 48.08 32.71 9.69
CA VAL A 20 48.16 32.07 8.37
C VAL A 20 49.20 30.94 8.50
N LEU A 21 48.75 29.70 8.31
CA LEU A 21 49.61 28.57 8.01
C LEU A 21 49.17 27.97 6.67
N THR A 22 49.99 28.27 5.67
CA THR A 22 49.97 27.58 4.39
C THR A 22 50.56 26.19 4.56
N ALA A 23 49.77 25.16 4.32
CA ALA A 23 50.27 23.81 4.02
C ALA A 23 49.56 23.30 2.77
N CYS A 24 50.31 23.13 1.72
CA CYS A 24 49.92 22.39 0.51
C CYS A 24 49.68 20.92 0.86
N GLY A 25 48.53 20.38 0.47
CA GLY A 25 48.20 18.95 0.50
C GLY A 25 46.86 18.73 -0.15
N GLY A 26 46.84 18.16 -1.34
CA GLY A 26 45.63 17.89 -2.10
C GLY A 26 44.68 16.96 -1.35
N GLY A 27 43.43 17.36 -1.25
CA GLY A 27 42.34 16.59 -0.68
C GLY A 27 41.02 17.22 -1.13
N SER A 28 40.28 16.44 -1.84
CA SER A 28 38.95 16.78 -2.39
C SER A 28 38.04 17.40 -1.33
N SER A 29 37.64 18.64 -1.56
CA SER A 29 36.61 19.32 -0.78
C SER A 29 35.23 18.69 -1.02
N THR A 30 34.79 17.85 -0.09
CA THR A 30 33.39 17.46 0.05
C THR A 30 32.66 18.59 0.76
N SER A 31 32.01 19.45 0.00
CA SER A 31 31.00 20.36 0.54
C SER A 31 29.79 19.52 1.00
N PRO A 32 29.17 19.83 2.15
CA PRO A 32 27.89 19.21 2.48
C PRO A 32 26.85 19.69 1.50
N SER A 33 26.51 18.84 0.54
CA SER A 33 25.35 19.05 -0.34
C SER A 33 24.11 18.99 0.52
N THR A 34 23.45 20.11 0.70
CA THR A 34 22.05 20.17 1.11
C THR A 34 21.27 19.39 0.08
N SER A 35 20.82 18.19 0.42
CA SER A 35 19.95 17.40 -0.43
C SER A 35 18.59 18.11 -0.50
N SER A 36 18.44 18.96 -1.52
CA SER A 36 17.14 19.33 -2.03
C SER A 36 16.45 18.02 -2.46
N GLY A 37 15.33 17.70 -1.84
CA GLY A 37 14.54 16.53 -2.20
C GLY A 37 14.11 16.59 -3.66
N SER A 38 14.94 16.04 -4.53
CA SER A 38 14.54 15.69 -5.88
C SER A 38 13.54 14.56 -5.72
N SER A 39 12.31 14.76 -6.17
CA SER A 39 11.38 13.69 -6.46
C SER A 39 12.07 12.77 -7.49
N ASP A 40 12.72 11.71 -6.99
CA ASP A 40 13.33 10.69 -7.85
C ASP A 40 12.18 9.96 -8.58
N SER A 41 11.87 10.43 -9.77
CA SER A 41 11.01 9.75 -10.75
C SER A 41 11.76 8.63 -11.48
N GLY A 42 12.80 8.08 -10.85
CA GLY A 42 13.62 7.01 -11.40
C GLY A 42 12.82 5.70 -11.51
N ALA A 43 13.19 4.89 -12.52
CA ALA A 43 12.66 3.53 -12.65
C ALA A 43 12.87 2.73 -11.35
N PRO A 44 11.94 1.81 -10.99
CA PRO A 44 12.04 0.97 -9.80
C PRO A 44 13.39 0.25 -9.74
N LYS A 45 14.05 0.23 -8.58
CA LYS A 45 15.41 -0.32 -8.41
C LYS A 45 15.50 -1.21 -7.19
N GLY A 46 16.40 -2.20 -7.25
CA GLY A 46 16.70 -3.09 -6.14
C GLY A 46 15.60 -4.11 -5.83
N THR A 47 15.90 -4.98 -4.88
CA THR A 47 14.98 -6.03 -4.40
C THR A 47 14.67 -5.79 -2.93
N ILE A 48 13.40 -5.91 -2.55
CA ILE A 48 12.98 -5.98 -1.16
C ILE A 48 12.71 -7.44 -0.84
N ASN A 49 13.44 -8.00 0.13
CA ASN A 49 13.26 -9.36 0.62
C ASN A 49 12.41 -9.35 1.91
N VAL A 50 11.42 -10.22 1.97
CA VAL A 50 10.50 -10.38 3.11
C VAL A 50 10.50 -11.83 3.56
N GLY A 51 10.96 -12.10 4.78
CA GLY A 51 10.89 -13.41 5.40
C GLY A 51 9.56 -13.66 6.11
N SER A 52 8.93 -14.79 5.86
CA SER A 52 7.70 -15.26 6.55
C SER A 52 7.95 -16.59 7.25
N ALA A 53 7.32 -16.77 8.41
CA ALA A 53 7.36 -18.05 9.11
C ALA A 53 6.47 -19.14 8.47
N TYR A 54 5.61 -18.76 7.55
CA TYR A 54 4.54 -19.61 7.03
C TYR A 54 4.65 -19.80 5.52
N GLU A 55 4.30 -20.98 5.06
CA GLU A 55 4.02 -21.30 3.66
C GLU A 55 2.54 -21.12 3.36
N THR A 56 2.18 -20.98 2.09
CA THR A 56 0.81 -21.03 1.64
C THR A 56 0.69 -21.55 0.21
N THR A 57 -0.46 -22.13 -0.09
CA THR A 57 -0.89 -22.48 -1.46
C THR A 57 -2.16 -21.72 -1.84
N ASP A 58 -2.61 -20.81 -0.98
CA ASP A 58 -3.81 -19.99 -1.19
C ASP A 58 -3.43 -18.50 -1.25
N TYR A 59 -3.50 -17.94 -2.44
CA TYR A 59 -3.27 -16.53 -2.75
C TYR A 59 -4.57 -15.78 -3.07
N SER A 60 -5.71 -16.41 -2.84
CA SER A 60 -7.02 -15.77 -3.09
C SER A 60 -7.15 -14.44 -2.34
N PRO A 61 -8.01 -13.51 -2.83
CA PRO A 61 -8.25 -12.21 -2.18
C PRO A 61 -8.73 -12.32 -0.73
N ILE A 62 -9.28 -13.46 -0.35
CA ILE A 62 -9.81 -13.73 0.99
C ILE A 62 -8.90 -14.67 1.82
N THR A 63 -7.69 -14.92 1.36
CA THR A 63 -6.73 -15.74 2.12
C THR A 63 -6.44 -15.15 3.49
N THR A 64 -6.22 -16.02 4.47
CA THR A 64 -5.81 -15.65 5.83
C THR A 64 -4.34 -15.99 6.11
N SER A 65 -3.64 -16.53 5.11
CA SER A 65 -2.20 -16.79 5.21
C SER A 65 -1.41 -15.49 5.28
N ALA A 66 -0.56 -15.34 6.29
CA ALA A 66 0.28 -14.16 6.45
C ALA A 66 1.17 -13.89 5.21
N LEU A 67 1.69 -14.96 4.59
CA LEU A 67 2.49 -14.87 3.37
C LEU A 67 1.63 -14.37 2.19
N GLY A 68 0.46 -14.99 1.97
CA GLY A 68 -0.46 -14.61 0.91
C GLY A 68 -1.01 -13.19 1.10
N MET A 69 -1.46 -12.84 2.31
CA MET A 69 -1.95 -11.48 2.62
C MET A 69 -0.87 -10.43 2.39
N GLY A 70 0.35 -10.65 2.88
CA GLY A 70 1.44 -9.69 2.74
C GLY A 70 1.80 -9.40 1.28
N ALA A 71 1.76 -10.42 0.42
CA ALA A 71 1.97 -10.26 -1.01
C ALA A 71 0.77 -9.62 -1.71
N ASN A 72 -0.46 -10.03 -1.37
CA ASN A 72 -1.69 -9.49 -1.94
C ASN A 72 -1.83 -7.99 -1.72
N TRP A 73 -1.38 -7.44 -0.58
CA TRP A 73 -1.42 -6.00 -0.32
C TRP A 73 -0.59 -5.15 -1.28
N GLN A 74 0.35 -5.76 -2.00
CA GLN A 74 1.14 -5.07 -3.04
C GLN A 74 0.58 -5.30 -4.45
N VAL A 75 -0.17 -6.38 -4.63
CA VAL A 75 -0.67 -6.81 -5.95
C VAL A 75 -2.15 -6.49 -6.16
N LEU A 76 -2.95 -6.55 -5.10
CA LEU A 76 -4.39 -6.29 -5.16
C LEU A 76 -4.71 -4.93 -4.54
N GLU A 77 -5.62 -4.18 -5.12
CA GLU A 77 -6.19 -2.97 -4.51
C GLU A 77 -7.64 -3.22 -4.10
N GLY A 78 -8.05 -2.59 -2.99
CA GLY A 78 -9.47 -2.35 -2.70
C GLY A 78 -9.92 -1.02 -3.33
N LEU A 79 -11.17 -0.62 -3.08
CA LEU A 79 -11.62 0.72 -3.42
C LEU A 79 -10.83 1.79 -2.67
N TYR A 80 -10.45 1.48 -1.43
CA TYR A 80 -9.65 2.32 -0.54
C TYR A 80 -8.45 1.54 -0.02
N ARG A 81 -7.50 2.25 0.57
CA ARG A 81 -6.28 1.67 1.17
C ARG A 81 -5.94 2.36 2.48
N PHE A 82 -5.33 1.64 3.40
CA PHE A 82 -4.69 2.21 4.57
C PHE A 82 -3.31 2.75 4.23
N ASP A 83 -2.95 3.90 4.79
CA ASP A 83 -1.56 4.25 5.01
C ASP A 83 -1.12 3.66 6.36
N MET A 84 -0.13 2.78 6.33
CA MET A 84 0.32 2.07 7.54
C MET A 84 1.12 2.97 8.48
N SER A 85 1.50 4.19 8.07
CA SER A 85 2.25 5.13 8.90
C SER A 85 1.37 5.92 9.86
N ASP A 86 0.14 6.24 9.46
CA ASP A 86 -0.81 7.06 10.23
C ASP A 86 -2.23 6.48 10.31
N TYR A 87 -2.43 5.30 9.70
CA TYR A 87 -3.72 4.61 9.58
C TYR A 87 -4.81 5.41 8.87
N SER A 88 -4.44 6.44 8.11
CA SER A 88 -5.40 7.15 7.27
C SER A 88 -5.91 6.26 6.13
N VAL A 89 -7.14 6.53 5.70
CA VAL A 89 -7.75 5.81 4.58
C VAL A 89 -7.91 6.74 3.39
N SER A 90 -7.32 6.35 2.27
CA SER A 90 -7.31 7.10 1.03
C SER A 90 -7.88 6.30 -0.14
N PRO A 91 -8.40 6.98 -1.20
CA PRO A 91 -8.83 6.31 -2.41
C PRO A 91 -7.68 5.54 -3.10
N ALA A 92 -7.97 4.31 -3.51
CA ALA A 92 -7.10 3.44 -4.32
C ALA A 92 -7.72 3.20 -5.70
N LEU A 93 -8.62 2.23 -5.86
CA LEU A 93 -9.42 2.09 -7.08
C LEU A 93 -10.57 3.07 -7.16
N ALA A 94 -11.03 3.62 -6.04
CA ALA A 94 -11.99 4.72 -6.06
C ALA A 94 -11.34 5.99 -6.61
N ALA A 95 -12.09 6.78 -7.39
CA ALA A 95 -11.66 8.08 -7.87
C ALA A 95 -11.59 9.14 -6.76
N GLY A 96 -12.38 8.95 -5.70
CA GLY A 96 -12.49 9.86 -4.55
C GLY A 96 -13.25 9.23 -3.39
N ASP A 97 -13.67 10.07 -2.45
CA ASP A 97 -14.53 9.66 -1.34
C ASP A 97 -15.91 9.24 -1.84
N PRO A 98 -16.64 8.39 -1.09
CA PRO A 98 -18.00 8.00 -1.43
C PRO A 98 -18.91 9.23 -1.50
N VAL A 99 -19.68 9.36 -2.57
CA VAL A 99 -20.71 10.40 -2.70
C VAL A 99 -21.96 9.94 -1.97
N LYS A 100 -22.35 10.68 -0.94
CA LYS A 100 -23.56 10.39 -0.17
C LYS A 100 -24.80 10.78 -0.98
N VAL A 101 -25.63 9.80 -1.32
CA VAL A 101 -26.93 10.00 -1.99
C VAL A 101 -28.03 10.16 -0.94
N SER A 102 -27.98 9.34 0.13
CA SER A 102 -28.85 9.44 1.30
C SER A 102 -28.10 8.99 2.55
N ASP A 103 -28.76 8.93 3.71
CA ASP A 103 -28.15 8.42 4.95
C ASP A 103 -27.73 6.94 4.86
N THR A 104 -28.31 6.20 3.92
CA THR A 104 -28.07 4.76 3.73
C THR A 104 -27.69 4.41 2.30
N GLU A 105 -27.38 5.37 1.44
CA GLU A 105 -26.98 5.09 0.06
C GLU A 105 -25.79 5.95 -0.35
N TYR A 106 -24.78 5.30 -0.93
CA TYR A 106 -23.54 5.92 -1.38
C TYR A 106 -23.20 5.46 -2.80
N GLU A 107 -22.61 6.36 -3.58
CA GLU A 107 -22.02 6.06 -4.88
C GLU A 107 -20.51 6.22 -4.84
N ILE A 108 -19.78 5.28 -5.43
CA ILE A 108 -18.34 5.27 -5.50
C ILE A 108 -17.93 5.13 -6.95
N ALA A 109 -17.35 6.20 -7.51
CA ALA A 109 -16.78 6.19 -8.85
C ALA A 109 -15.43 5.48 -8.85
N LEU A 110 -15.13 4.72 -9.89
CA LEU A 110 -13.84 4.08 -10.11
C LEU A 110 -12.86 5.07 -10.76
N ARG A 111 -11.59 4.93 -10.45
CA ARG A 111 -10.47 5.68 -11.03
C ARG A 111 -10.44 5.48 -12.55
N ASP A 112 -10.32 6.59 -13.29
CA ASP A 112 -10.25 6.53 -14.75
C ASP A 112 -9.04 5.75 -15.24
N GLY A 113 -9.23 4.95 -16.29
CA GLY A 113 -8.18 4.15 -16.90
C GLY A 113 -7.61 3.06 -15.98
N ALA A 114 -8.28 2.71 -14.87
CA ALA A 114 -7.86 1.60 -14.02
C ALA A 114 -7.89 0.28 -14.81
N LYS A 115 -6.76 -0.44 -14.76
CA LYS A 115 -6.57 -1.73 -15.42
C LYS A 115 -6.06 -2.77 -14.46
N PHE A 116 -6.43 -4.00 -14.70
CA PHE A 116 -5.77 -5.16 -14.11
C PHE A 116 -4.37 -5.34 -14.69
N SER A 117 -3.54 -6.12 -14.01
CA SER A 117 -2.16 -6.38 -14.42
C SER A 117 -2.03 -7.23 -15.70
N ASP A 118 -3.12 -7.77 -16.20
CA ASP A 118 -3.21 -8.43 -17.52
C ASP A 118 -3.63 -7.45 -18.65
N GLY A 119 -3.85 -6.17 -18.30
CA GLY A 119 -4.23 -5.11 -19.24
C GLY A 119 -5.74 -4.95 -19.46
N THR A 120 -6.59 -5.80 -18.86
CA THR A 120 -8.04 -5.66 -18.96
C THR A 120 -8.55 -4.50 -18.12
N ASP A 121 -9.65 -3.86 -18.54
CA ASP A 121 -10.23 -2.71 -17.85
C ASP A 121 -10.99 -3.15 -16.60
N VAL A 122 -10.84 -2.38 -15.51
CA VAL A 122 -11.63 -2.57 -14.29
C VAL A 122 -13.02 -1.99 -14.47
N LYS A 123 -14.04 -2.79 -14.11
CA LYS A 123 -15.43 -2.40 -14.14
C LYS A 123 -16.08 -2.50 -12.76
N ALA A 124 -17.18 -1.77 -12.58
CA ALA A 124 -17.99 -1.85 -11.37
C ALA A 124 -18.50 -3.29 -11.07
N ALA A 125 -18.74 -4.09 -12.11
CA ALA A 125 -19.09 -5.50 -11.96
C ALA A 125 -18.00 -6.33 -11.26
N ASP A 126 -16.72 -6.01 -11.46
CA ASP A 126 -15.61 -6.69 -10.78
C ASP A 126 -15.60 -6.36 -9.28
N VAL A 127 -15.95 -5.13 -8.92
CA VAL A 127 -16.10 -4.72 -7.51
C VAL A 127 -17.27 -5.47 -6.86
N VAL A 128 -18.41 -5.56 -7.54
CA VAL A 128 -19.59 -6.30 -7.04
C VAL A 128 -19.24 -7.77 -6.81
N SER A 129 -18.65 -8.44 -7.79
CA SER A 129 -18.22 -9.84 -7.66
C SER A 129 -17.18 -10.05 -6.55
N SER A 130 -16.23 -9.11 -6.41
CA SER A 130 -15.21 -9.18 -5.34
C SER A 130 -15.82 -8.95 -3.95
N TYR A 131 -16.83 -8.06 -3.84
CA TYR A 131 -17.58 -7.88 -2.62
C TYR A 131 -18.38 -9.16 -2.26
N GLU A 132 -19.08 -9.77 -3.19
CA GLU A 132 -19.80 -11.02 -2.98
C GLU A 132 -18.88 -12.14 -2.51
N ARG A 133 -17.69 -12.24 -3.10
CA ARG A 133 -16.65 -13.19 -2.66
C ARG A 133 -16.18 -12.88 -1.24
N THR A 134 -15.92 -11.61 -0.93
CA THR A 134 -15.46 -11.17 0.41
C THR A 134 -16.50 -11.42 1.49
N THR A 135 -17.80 -11.40 1.13
CA THR A 135 -18.91 -11.60 2.07
C THR A 135 -19.50 -13.00 2.01
N GLY A 136 -18.97 -13.87 1.15
CA GLY A 136 -19.40 -15.26 1.01
C GLY A 136 -19.15 -16.11 2.27
N ASP A 137 -19.82 -17.27 2.34
CA ASP A 137 -19.82 -18.13 3.54
C ASP A 137 -18.43 -18.63 3.97
N LYS A 138 -17.48 -18.71 3.04
CA LYS A 138 -16.10 -19.15 3.30
C LYS A 138 -15.18 -18.03 3.80
N SER A 139 -15.63 -16.78 3.79
CA SER A 139 -14.81 -15.62 4.15
C SER A 139 -14.99 -15.21 5.60
N ILE A 140 -13.88 -15.08 6.32
CA ILE A 140 -13.88 -14.48 7.67
C ILE A 140 -14.21 -12.99 7.66
N PHE A 141 -14.05 -12.32 6.49
CA PHE A 141 -14.33 -10.89 6.37
C PHE A 141 -15.82 -10.57 6.31
N ARG A 142 -16.70 -11.57 6.07
CA ARG A 142 -18.16 -11.38 6.01
C ARG A 142 -18.72 -10.58 7.18
N GLN A 143 -18.23 -10.85 8.38
CA GLN A 143 -18.72 -10.16 9.59
C GLN A 143 -18.46 -8.65 9.60
N PHE A 144 -17.51 -8.16 8.80
CA PHE A 144 -17.20 -6.73 8.70
C PHE A 144 -18.20 -5.95 7.84
N PHE A 145 -19.13 -6.63 7.16
CA PHE A 145 -20.08 -6.05 6.21
C PHE A 145 -21.53 -6.25 6.58
N THR A 146 -21.84 -6.59 7.84
CA THR A 146 -23.21 -6.87 8.30
C THR A 146 -24.16 -5.66 8.20
N PHE A 147 -23.60 -4.45 8.13
CA PHE A 147 -24.32 -3.18 7.96
C PHE A 147 -24.69 -2.91 6.49
N VAL A 148 -24.10 -3.60 5.52
CA VAL A 148 -24.40 -3.43 4.10
C VAL A 148 -25.65 -4.24 3.77
N ASP A 149 -26.56 -3.61 3.03
CA ASP A 149 -27.74 -4.25 2.44
C ASP A 149 -27.41 -4.84 1.08
N SER A 150 -26.87 -4.01 0.17
CA SER A 150 -26.49 -4.46 -1.18
C SER A 150 -25.35 -3.61 -1.75
N VAL A 151 -24.61 -4.22 -2.68
CA VAL A 151 -23.64 -3.57 -3.54
C VAL A 151 -23.98 -3.91 -4.98
N SER A 152 -24.10 -2.90 -5.84
CA SER A 152 -24.49 -3.09 -7.24
C SER A 152 -23.73 -2.15 -8.17
N ALA A 153 -23.58 -2.53 -9.43
CA ALA A 153 -23.07 -1.65 -10.47
C ALA A 153 -24.20 -0.72 -10.94
N LYS A 154 -24.02 0.59 -10.83
CA LYS A 154 -24.91 1.59 -11.42
C LYS A 154 -24.66 1.71 -12.92
N ASP A 155 -23.40 1.68 -13.29
CA ASP A 155 -22.86 1.66 -14.65
C ASP A 155 -21.48 0.98 -14.64
N ASP A 156 -20.74 1.01 -15.75
CA ASP A 156 -19.43 0.36 -15.85
C ASP A 156 -18.37 0.95 -14.88
N LYS A 157 -18.57 2.18 -14.39
CA LYS A 157 -17.57 2.93 -13.59
C LYS A 157 -18.08 3.36 -12.21
N THR A 158 -19.33 3.10 -11.88
CA THR A 158 -19.93 3.55 -10.63
C THR A 158 -20.55 2.38 -9.87
N VAL A 159 -20.15 2.24 -8.61
CA VAL A 159 -20.71 1.27 -7.67
C VAL A 159 -21.69 1.99 -6.74
N THR A 160 -22.90 1.43 -6.57
CA THR A 160 -23.85 1.85 -5.54
C THR A 160 -23.76 0.91 -4.35
N VAL A 161 -23.63 1.48 -3.16
CA VAL A 161 -23.64 0.75 -1.88
C VAL A 161 -24.84 1.19 -1.07
N LYS A 162 -25.75 0.25 -0.76
CA LYS A 162 -26.89 0.47 0.13
C LYS A 162 -26.61 -0.14 1.49
N LEU A 163 -26.99 0.58 2.54
CA LEU A 163 -26.78 0.22 3.93
C LEU A 163 -28.12 -0.07 4.60
N LYS A 164 -28.13 -0.97 5.56
CA LYS A 164 -29.30 -1.27 6.40
C LYS A 164 -29.60 -0.16 7.39
N TYR A 165 -28.58 0.60 7.78
CA TYR A 165 -28.64 1.73 8.69
C TYR A 165 -27.44 2.66 8.44
N PRO A 166 -27.48 3.94 8.85
CA PRO A 166 -26.35 4.86 8.68
C PRO A 166 -25.07 4.32 9.32
N PHE A 167 -23.97 4.37 8.56
CA PHE A 167 -22.68 3.87 9.00
C PHE A 167 -21.54 4.76 8.47
N SER A 168 -20.71 5.30 9.39
CA SER A 168 -19.70 6.30 9.05
C SER A 168 -18.38 5.73 8.50
N ASN A 169 -18.03 4.48 8.86
CA ASN A 169 -16.72 3.89 8.54
C ASN A 169 -16.77 3.02 7.27
N LEU A 170 -17.48 3.49 6.24
CA LEU A 170 -17.65 2.75 4.98
C LEU A 170 -16.31 2.53 4.28
N LYS A 171 -15.47 3.56 4.18
CA LYS A 171 -14.15 3.49 3.51
C LYS A 171 -13.24 2.46 4.14
N GLU A 172 -13.15 2.46 5.47
CA GLU A 172 -12.31 1.57 6.26
C GLU A 172 -12.67 0.09 6.04
N ARG A 173 -13.95 -0.19 5.81
CA ARG A 173 -14.41 -1.55 5.52
C ARG A 173 -14.04 -1.98 4.10
N PHE A 174 -14.23 -1.11 3.12
CA PHE A 174 -13.95 -1.41 1.70
C PHE A 174 -12.46 -1.48 1.35
N VAL A 175 -11.55 -1.19 2.29
CA VAL A 175 -10.13 -1.57 2.18
C VAL A 175 -9.94 -3.08 2.06
N ASN A 176 -10.81 -3.88 2.71
CA ASN A 176 -10.70 -5.34 2.74
C ASN A 176 -11.36 -6.04 1.53
N VAL A 177 -12.00 -5.31 0.63
CA VAL A 177 -12.55 -5.85 -0.62
C VAL A 177 -11.50 -5.72 -1.71
N HIS A 178 -10.62 -6.71 -1.82
CA HIS A 178 -9.63 -6.75 -2.89
C HIS A 178 -10.30 -7.05 -4.22
N VAL A 179 -10.17 -6.13 -5.18
CA VAL A 179 -10.83 -6.22 -6.48
C VAL A 179 -9.99 -7.06 -7.44
N VAL A 180 -10.63 -8.07 -8.01
CA VAL A 180 -10.07 -9.00 -8.99
C VAL A 180 -11.04 -9.18 -10.15
N PRO A 181 -10.59 -9.64 -11.34
CA PRO A 181 -11.49 -9.87 -12.46
C PRO A 181 -12.63 -10.81 -12.09
N SER A 182 -13.86 -10.41 -12.38
CA SER A 182 -15.07 -11.22 -12.13
C SER A 182 -15.07 -12.53 -12.93
N SER A 183 -14.32 -12.58 -14.04
CA SER A 183 -14.17 -13.76 -14.90
C SER A 183 -13.22 -14.82 -14.34
N MET A 184 -12.41 -14.50 -13.32
CA MET A 184 -11.48 -15.48 -12.73
C MET A 184 -12.20 -16.51 -11.86
N SER A 185 -11.87 -17.79 -12.07
CA SER A 185 -12.33 -18.88 -11.20
C SER A 185 -11.64 -18.85 -9.82
N GLU A 186 -12.26 -19.47 -8.82
CA GLU A 186 -11.68 -19.56 -7.47
C GLU A 186 -10.31 -20.27 -7.46
N ASP A 187 -10.14 -21.28 -8.29
CA ASP A 187 -8.85 -22.01 -8.38
C ASP A 187 -7.77 -21.14 -9.03
N ALA A 188 -8.11 -20.36 -10.04
CA ALA A 188 -7.18 -19.40 -10.64
C ALA A 188 -6.78 -18.30 -9.64
N LEU A 189 -7.74 -17.79 -8.85
CA LEU A 189 -7.48 -16.81 -7.80
C LEU A 189 -6.60 -17.36 -6.68
N LYS A 190 -6.76 -18.62 -6.30
CA LYS A 190 -5.88 -19.29 -5.32
C LYS A 190 -4.48 -19.47 -5.85
N ALA A 191 -4.34 -19.82 -7.13
CA ALA A 191 -3.06 -20.10 -7.73
C ALA A 191 -2.24 -18.83 -8.01
N LYS A 192 -2.83 -17.84 -8.66
CA LYS A 192 -2.16 -16.58 -9.04
C LYS A 192 -3.20 -15.50 -9.37
N PRO A 193 -3.66 -14.73 -8.37
CA PRO A 193 -4.65 -13.69 -8.64
C PRO A 193 -4.06 -12.57 -9.52
N VAL A 194 -4.92 -12.02 -10.37
CA VAL A 194 -4.65 -10.81 -11.16
C VAL A 194 -5.23 -9.63 -10.38
N GLY A 195 -4.42 -8.61 -10.16
CA GLY A 195 -4.82 -7.43 -9.39
C GLY A 195 -4.54 -6.13 -10.13
N THR A 196 -4.84 -5.03 -9.46
CA THR A 196 -4.69 -3.66 -9.98
C THR A 196 -3.59 -2.89 -9.27
N GLY A 197 -2.88 -3.53 -8.33
CA GLY A 197 -1.86 -2.91 -7.49
C GLY A 197 -0.60 -2.49 -8.25
N PRO A 198 0.32 -1.78 -7.54
CA PRO A 198 1.58 -1.31 -8.14
C PRO A 198 2.51 -2.45 -8.56
N TYR A 199 2.29 -3.64 -8.05
CA TYR A 199 3.03 -4.84 -8.43
C TYR A 199 2.10 -5.90 -9.00
N LYS A 200 2.68 -6.82 -9.80
CA LYS A 200 2.03 -8.04 -10.27
C LYS A 200 2.86 -9.25 -9.93
N TYR A 201 2.21 -10.38 -9.72
CA TYR A 201 2.90 -11.63 -9.51
C TYR A 201 3.67 -12.06 -10.76
N GLU A 202 4.97 -12.30 -10.60
CA GLU A 202 5.83 -12.93 -11.62
C GLU A 202 5.87 -14.44 -11.42
N ALA A 203 6.30 -14.89 -10.24
CA ALA A 203 6.38 -16.29 -9.87
C ALA A 203 5.75 -16.54 -8.50
N ILE A 204 5.11 -17.70 -8.36
CA ILE A 204 4.49 -18.15 -7.12
C ILE A 204 4.81 -19.63 -6.90
N SER A 205 5.24 -19.94 -5.69
CA SER A 205 5.32 -21.31 -5.15
C SER A 205 4.83 -21.32 -3.69
N ALA A 206 4.74 -22.49 -3.08
CA ALA A 206 4.34 -22.59 -1.66
C ALA A 206 5.31 -21.87 -0.70
N THR A 207 6.57 -21.72 -1.09
CA THR A 207 7.66 -21.20 -0.25
C THR A 207 8.24 -19.89 -0.71
N GLU A 208 8.00 -19.48 -1.95
CA GLU A 208 8.57 -18.27 -2.53
C GLU A 208 7.59 -17.57 -3.48
N ILE A 209 7.53 -16.25 -3.37
CA ILE A 209 6.76 -15.38 -4.24
C ILE A 209 7.69 -14.30 -4.77
N THR A 210 7.60 -14.02 -6.04
CA THR A 210 8.23 -12.87 -6.68
C THR A 210 7.17 -12.01 -7.32
N ALA A 211 7.22 -10.68 -7.06
CA ALA A 211 6.40 -9.71 -7.73
C ALA A 211 7.27 -8.60 -8.35
N VAL A 212 6.85 -8.13 -9.50
CA VAL A 212 7.50 -7.09 -10.30
C VAL A 212 6.55 -5.92 -10.54
N PRO A 213 7.05 -4.73 -10.92
CA PRO A 213 6.18 -3.59 -11.22
C PRO A 213 5.10 -3.94 -12.22
N ASN A 214 3.89 -3.45 -11.96
CA ASN A 214 2.75 -3.56 -12.85
C ASN A 214 2.76 -2.37 -13.82
N GLU A 215 3.01 -2.63 -15.09
CA GLU A 215 3.09 -1.64 -16.17
C GLU A 215 1.76 -0.94 -16.45
N HIS A 216 0.64 -1.56 -16.03
CA HIS A 216 -0.70 -1.00 -16.21
C HIS A 216 -1.17 -0.17 -14.99
N TYR A 217 -0.33 -0.10 -13.93
CA TYR A 217 -0.70 0.65 -12.74
C TYR A 217 -0.72 2.17 -13.00
N ASN A 218 -1.86 2.79 -12.73
CA ASN A 218 -2.03 4.25 -12.87
C ASN A 218 -2.48 4.94 -11.57
N GLY A 219 -2.26 4.25 -10.43
CA GLY A 219 -2.59 4.80 -9.11
C GLY A 219 -1.53 5.76 -8.57
N LYS A 220 -1.78 6.27 -7.35
CA LYS A 220 -0.94 7.33 -6.73
C LYS A 220 0.37 6.82 -6.11
N THR A 221 0.54 5.51 -5.95
CA THR A 221 1.70 4.90 -5.28
C THR A 221 2.39 3.88 -6.18
N PRO A 222 3.13 4.34 -7.20
CA PRO A 222 3.81 3.45 -8.12
C PRO A 222 4.88 2.60 -7.42
N ALA A 223 5.23 1.48 -8.02
CA ALA A 223 6.30 0.61 -7.55
C ALA A 223 7.62 1.39 -7.42
N LYS A 224 8.34 1.16 -6.31
CA LYS A 224 9.67 1.77 -6.06
C LYS A 224 10.79 0.75 -6.17
N ALA A 225 10.56 -0.50 -5.76
CA ALA A 225 11.49 -1.60 -5.93
C ALA A 225 11.29 -2.29 -7.28
N ALA A 226 12.36 -2.75 -7.92
CA ALA A 226 12.28 -3.54 -9.15
C ALA A 226 11.72 -4.94 -8.89
N THR A 227 11.93 -5.47 -7.69
CA THR A 227 11.45 -6.80 -7.30
C THR A 227 11.04 -6.80 -5.83
N LEU A 228 9.91 -7.42 -5.54
CA LEU A 228 9.54 -7.83 -4.19
C LEU A 228 9.64 -9.35 -4.14
N LYS A 229 10.32 -9.86 -3.11
CA LYS A 229 10.50 -11.29 -2.91
C LYS A 229 10.07 -11.68 -1.51
N TRP A 230 9.13 -12.61 -1.39
CA TRP A 230 8.72 -13.20 -0.12
C TRP A 230 9.20 -14.64 -0.08
N SER A 231 9.84 -15.00 1.04
CA SER A 231 10.36 -16.36 1.26
C SER A 231 9.81 -16.91 2.57
N ALA A 232 9.31 -18.14 2.53
CA ALA A 232 8.92 -18.88 3.73
C ALA A 232 10.17 -19.43 4.42
N LEU A 233 10.55 -18.82 5.53
CA LEU A 233 11.67 -19.22 6.38
C LEU A 233 11.10 -19.69 7.72
N LYS A 234 10.81 -20.98 7.87
CA LYS A 234 10.14 -21.55 9.06
C LYS A 234 11.00 -21.47 10.32
N ASP A 235 12.30 -21.60 10.16
CA ASP A 235 13.26 -21.55 11.26
C ASP A 235 13.59 -20.11 11.67
N ASP A 236 13.50 -19.82 12.98
CA ASP A 236 13.71 -18.48 13.52
C ASP A 236 15.15 -17.99 13.34
N ALA A 237 16.13 -18.90 13.50
CA ALA A 237 17.54 -18.54 13.34
C ALA A 237 17.87 -18.26 11.86
N ALA A 238 17.25 -18.98 10.94
CA ALA A 238 17.37 -18.74 9.51
C ALA A 238 16.80 -17.37 9.14
N ARG A 239 15.61 -16.97 9.67
CA ARG A 239 15.04 -15.63 9.46
C ARG A 239 15.93 -14.53 10.02
N LEU A 240 16.46 -14.73 11.23
CA LEU A 240 17.37 -13.76 11.83
C LEU A 240 18.64 -13.63 11.00
N SER A 241 19.24 -14.74 10.56
CA SER A 241 20.44 -14.73 9.72
C SER A 241 20.19 -14.03 8.38
N ALA A 242 19.07 -14.29 7.73
CA ALA A 242 18.68 -13.62 6.49
C ALA A 242 18.53 -12.10 6.69
N ALA A 243 17.86 -11.68 7.77
CA ALA A 243 17.69 -10.27 8.09
C ALA A 243 19.05 -9.54 8.37
N LEU A 244 19.97 -10.20 9.07
CA LEU A 244 21.30 -9.65 9.36
C LEU A 244 22.23 -9.67 8.14
N GLY A 245 22.06 -10.65 7.26
CA GLY A 245 22.84 -10.79 6.02
C GLY A 245 22.35 -9.93 4.86
N GLY A 246 21.20 -9.29 4.96
CA GLY A 246 20.60 -8.48 3.90
C GLY A 246 20.06 -9.31 2.71
N SER A 247 19.70 -10.58 2.95
CA SER A 247 19.22 -11.53 1.93
C SER A 247 17.73 -11.87 2.11
#